data_b3c221268dc13f07dde5ec6dce78b92a
#
_entry.id   b3c221268dc13f07dde5ec6dce78b92a
#
_cell.length_a   1.000
_cell.length_b   1.000
_cell.length_c   1.000
_cell.angle_alpha   90.00
_cell.angle_beta   90.00
_cell.angle_gamma   90.00
#
_symmetry.space_group_name_H-M   'P 1'
#
loop_
_entity.id
_entity.type
_entity.pdbx_description
1 polymer ?
#
loop_
_entity_poly.entity_id
_entity_poly.type
_entity_poly.pdbx_seq_one_letter_code
_entity_poly.pdbx_strand_id
1 'polypeptide(L)'
;MIKSIMQEDWDHCYFDGCENMPSETHHVMHGANRLRAKRDKLMIHVCMQHHYMIHFDRDKSGELDRRLKREAQKAWQENWLREHGIEAYDQTGDAGPAKRAWMERYGRNYL
;
A
#
# COMPACT_ATOMS: atom_id res chain seq x y z
N MET A 1 15.38 -9.26 -5.79
CA MET A 1 14.58 -9.01 -4.57
C MET A 1 13.65 -7.81 -4.81
N ILE A 2 12.36 -7.97 -4.58
CA ILE A 2 11.42 -6.87 -4.73
C ILE A 2 11.53 -5.90 -3.54
N LYS A 3 11.31 -4.62 -3.81
CA LYS A 3 11.34 -3.58 -2.78
C LYS A 3 9.97 -3.27 -2.21
N SER A 4 8.93 -3.52 -3.01
CA SER A 4 7.54 -3.24 -2.64
C SER A 4 6.61 -4.20 -3.34
N ILE A 5 5.53 -4.57 -2.65
CA ILE A 5 4.43 -5.31 -3.29
C ILE A 5 3.39 -4.37 -3.90
N MET A 6 3.54 -3.05 -3.68
CA MET A 6 2.64 -2.03 -4.22
C MET A 6 3.15 -1.44 -5.54
N GLN A 7 4.45 -1.53 -5.80
CA GLN A 7 5.08 -0.85 -6.91
C GLN A 7 6.20 -1.71 -7.50
N GLU A 8 6.05 -2.08 -8.77
CA GLU A 8 7.07 -2.86 -9.46
C GLU A 8 8.24 -1.99 -9.92
N ASP A 9 7.92 -0.85 -10.52
CA ASP A 9 8.92 0.05 -11.09
C ASP A 9 9.37 1.08 -10.05
N TRP A 10 10.46 0.76 -9.37
CA TRP A 10 11.02 1.62 -8.31
C TRP A 10 11.73 2.84 -8.87
N ASP A 11 12.00 2.86 -10.17
CA ASP A 11 12.68 3.98 -10.82
C ASP A 11 11.76 5.11 -11.24
N HIS A 12 10.45 4.94 -11.06
CA HIS A 12 9.45 5.95 -11.36
C HIS A 12 8.67 6.32 -10.12
N CYS A 13 8.18 7.57 -10.06
CA CYS A 13 7.25 7.96 -9.02
C CYS A 13 6.00 7.09 -9.06
N TYR A 14 5.51 6.69 -7.91
CA TYR A 14 4.35 5.79 -7.79
C TYR A 14 3.10 6.33 -8.51
N PHE A 15 2.91 7.64 -8.52
CA PHE A 15 1.71 8.23 -9.08
C PHE A 15 1.75 8.25 -10.61
N ASP A 16 0.69 7.73 -11.23
CA ASP A 16 0.60 7.62 -12.67
C ASP A 16 0.78 8.97 -13.35
N GLY A 17 1.54 8.96 -14.44
CA GLY A 17 1.78 10.17 -15.23
C GLY A 17 2.80 11.13 -14.64
N CYS A 18 3.35 10.84 -13.47
CA CYS A 18 4.37 11.69 -12.87
C CYS A 18 5.74 11.40 -13.50
N GLU A 19 6.34 12.43 -14.09
CA GLU A 19 7.65 12.32 -14.74
C GLU A 19 8.80 12.72 -13.83
N ASN A 20 8.51 13.18 -12.60
CA ASN A 20 9.54 13.56 -11.66
C ASN A 20 10.29 12.32 -11.15
N MET A 21 11.60 12.46 -10.98
CA MET A 21 12.41 11.37 -10.43
C MET A 21 12.02 11.08 -9.00
N PRO A 22 11.78 9.81 -8.65
CA PRO A 22 11.50 9.45 -7.27
C PRO A 22 12.76 9.57 -6.42
N SER A 23 12.61 10.10 -5.23
CA SER A 23 13.72 10.26 -4.31
C SER A 23 13.39 9.86 -2.88
N GLU A 24 12.09 9.65 -2.59
CA GLU A 24 11.64 9.41 -1.23
C GLU A 24 10.89 8.10 -1.10
N THR A 25 11.22 7.32 -0.08
CA THR A 25 10.45 6.14 0.28
C THR A 25 9.36 6.53 1.26
N HIS A 26 8.10 6.33 0.87
CA HIS A 26 6.96 6.61 1.74
C HIS A 26 6.43 5.32 2.36
N HIS A 27 6.39 5.29 3.68
CA HIS A 27 5.79 4.18 4.43
C HIS A 27 4.28 4.44 4.54
N VAL A 28 3.49 3.58 3.91
CA VAL A 28 2.04 3.81 3.81
C VAL A 28 1.33 3.65 5.15
N MET A 29 1.79 2.70 5.97
CA MET A 29 1.21 2.48 7.29
C MET A 29 2.03 3.17 8.36
N HIS A 30 1.36 3.72 9.35
CA HIS A 30 1.98 4.52 10.41
C HIS A 30 1.78 3.89 11.80
N GLY A 31 2.40 4.49 12.81
CA GLY A 31 2.23 4.09 14.19
C GLY A 31 2.66 2.65 14.45
N ALA A 32 1.86 1.91 15.18
CA ALA A 32 2.17 0.54 15.57
C ALA A 32 2.29 -0.41 14.37
N ASN A 33 1.66 -0.07 13.25
CA ASN A 33 1.67 -0.92 12.05
C ASN A 33 2.84 -0.64 11.11
N ARG A 34 3.63 0.39 11.36
CA ARG A 34 4.71 0.78 10.46
C ARG A 34 5.75 -0.32 10.27
N LEU A 35 6.14 -0.97 11.34
CA LEU A 35 7.17 -2.00 11.29
C LEU A 35 6.68 -3.26 10.58
N ARG A 36 5.42 -3.64 10.84
CA ARG A 36 4.79 -4.76 10.13
C ARG A 36 4.71 -4.48 8.63
N ALA A 37 4.28 -3.26 8.29
CA ALA A 37 4.16 -2.84 6.90
C ALA A 37 5.51 -2.83 6.18
N LYS A 38 6.56 -2.44 6.87
CA LYS A 38 7.90 -2.49 6.31
C LYS A 38 8.32 -3.92 6.00
N ARG A 39 8.05 -4.85 6.90
CA ARG A 39 8.31 -6.28 6.69
C ARG A 39 7.49 -6.83 5.52
N ASP A 40 6.27 -6.35 5.37
CA ASP A 40 5.37 -6.76 4.29
C ASP A 40 5.62 -5.98 2.99
N LYS A 41 6.57 -5.07 2.99
CA LYS A 41 6.95 -4.25 1.82
C LYS A 41 5.82 -3.36 1.30
N LEU A 42 5.07 -2.77 2.23
CA LEU A 42 4.01 -1.79 1.92
C LEU A 42 4.61 -0.38 1.91
N MET A 43 5.42 -0.14 0.92
CA MET A 43 6.09 1.14 0.71
C MET A 43 5.99 1.54 -0.75
N ILE A 44 6.03 2.84 -1.00
CA ILE A 44 6.08 3.36 -2.36
C ILE A 44 7.26 4.31 -2.51
N HIS A 45 7.74 4.44 -3.74
CA HIS A 45 8.81 5.36 -4.09
C HIS A 45 8.19 6.54 -4.82
N VAL A 46 8.38 7.73 -4.30
CA VAL A 46 7.70 8.94 -4.79
C VAL A 46 8.69 10.07 -4.97
N CYS A 47 8.31 11.03 -5.82
CA CYS A 47 9.09 12.26 -5.93
C CYS A 47 8.86 13.12 -4.69
N MET A 48 9.74 14.11 -4.50
CA MET A 48 9.69 15.01 -3.35
C MET A 48 8.36 15.76 -3.27
N GLN A 49 7.82 16.18 -4.41
CA GLN A 49 6.57 16.94 -4.46
C GLN A 49 5.38 16.10 -3.98
N HIS A 50 5.25 14.87 -4.47
CA HIS A 50 4.17 13.99 -4.04
C HIS A 50 4.32 13.57 -2.58
N HIS A 51 5.55 13.34 -2.12
CA HIS A 51 5.78 13.04 -0.71
C HIS A 51 5.34 14.18 0.19
N TYR A 52 5.64 15.42 -0.21
CA TYR A 52 5.18 16.60 0.49
C TYR A 52 3.64 16.68 0.51
N MET A 53 2.99 16.41 -0.63
CA MET A 53 1.52 16.45 -0.71
C MET A 53 0.87 15.44 0.23
N ILE A 54 1.42 14.24 0.32
CA ILE A 54 0.88 13.19 1.20
C ILE A 54 0.89 13.64 2.65
N HIS A 55 1.93 14.35 3.08
CA HIS A 55 2.09 14.73 4.49
C HIS A 55 1.49 16.08 4.84
N PHE A 56 1.54 17.05 3.95
CA PHE A 56 1.34 18.45 4.33
C PHE A 56 0.28 19.21 3.54
N ASP A 57 -0.20 18.70 2.43
CA ASP A 57 -1.22 19.39 1.64
C ASP A 57 -2.55 19.35 2.39
N ARG A 58 -3.06 20.52 2.78
CA ARG A 58 -4.28 20.64 3.56
C ARG A 58 -5.49 19.99 2.89
N ASP A 59 -5.58 20.13 1.57
CA ASP A 59 -6.76 19.70 0.82
C ASP A 59 -6.65 18.25 0.36
N LYS A 60 -5.43 17.73 0.22
CA LYS A 60 -5.19 16.45 -0.45
C LYS A 60 -4.59 15.37 0.44
N SER A 61 -3.88 15.73 1.52
CA SER A 61 -3.14 14.75 2.31
C SER A 61 -4.01 13.64 2.88
N GLY A 62 -5.17 13.99 3.43
CA GLY A 62 -6.08 13.01 4.01
C GLY A 62 -6.64 12.04 2.98
N GLU A 63 -7.02 12.56 1.81
CA GLU A 63 -7.53 11.73 0.72
C GLU A 63 -6.44 10.81 0.16
N LEU A 64 -5.25 11.36 -0.05
CA LEU A 64 -4.11 10.58 -0.55
C LEU A 64 -3.73 9.49 0.44
N ASP A 65 -3.69 9.80 1.73
CA ASP A 65 -3.37 8.81 2.76
C ASP A 65 -4.39 7.66 2.75
N ARG A 66 -5.68 7.97 2.69
CA ARG A 66 -6.73 6.94 2.62
C ARG A 66 -6.63 6.10 1.36
N ARG A 67 -6.38 6.75 0.21
CA ARG A 67 -6.19 6.05 -1.06
C ARG A 67 -5.02 5.07 -0.98
N LEU A 68 -3.89 5.53 -0.47
CA LEU A 68 -2.69 4.70 -0.36
C LEU A 68 -2.92 3.51 0.57
N LYS A 69 -3.65 3.69 1.65
CA LYS A 69 -3.98 2.60 2.57
C LYS A 69 -4.90 1.58 1.92
N ARG A 70 -5.86 2.03 1.10
CA ARG A 70 -6.70 1.11 0.32
C ARG A 70 -5.86 0.31 -0.67
N GLU A 71 -4.96 0.99 -1.38
CA GLU A 71 -4.07 0.33 -2.34
C GLU A 71 -3.13 -0.65 -1.65
N ALA A 72 -2.64 -0.30 -0.46
CA ALA A 72 -1.80 -1.18 0.34
C ALA A 72 -2.55 -2.45 0.75
N GLN A 73 -3.75 -2.31 1.27
CA GLN A 73 -4.56 -3.47 1.66
C GLN A 73 -4.86 -4.36 0.47
N LYS A 74 -5.24 -3.76 -0.65
CA LYS A 74 -5.53 -4.51 -1.88
C LYS A 74 -4.30 -5.30 -2.34
N ALA A 75 -3.15 -4.66 -2.40
CA ALA A 75 -1.91 -5.30 -2.82
C ALA A 75 -1.53 -6.44 -1.86
N TRP A 76 -1.65 -6.20 -0.55
CA TRP A 76 -1.33 -7.20 0.46
C TRP A 76 -2.25 -8.42 0.36
N GLN A 77 -3.55 -8.20 0.19
CA GLN A 77 -4.50 -9.29 0.07
C GLN A 77 -4.29 -10.11 -1.21
N GLU A 78 -4.02 -9.45 -2.33
CA GLU A 78 -3.69 -10.13 -3.57
C GLU A 78 -2.41 -10.97 -3.44
N ASN A 79 -1.40 -10.42 -2.81
CA ASN A 79 -0.15 -11.12 -2.56
C ASN A 79 -0.35 -12.34 -1.65
N TRP A 80 -1.16 -12.17 -0.60
CA TRP A 80 -1.50 -13.25 0.32
C TRP A 80 -2.18 -14.41 -0.41
N LEU A 81 -3.13 -14.08 -1.30
CA LEU A 81 -3.82 -15.10 -2.09
C LEU A 81 -2.85 -15.88 -2.97
N ARG A 82 -1.93 -15.18 -3.64
CA ARG A 82 -0.92 -15.85 -4.47
C ARG A 82 -0.04 -16.78 -3.64
N GLU A 83 0.40 -16.32 -2.49
CA GLU A 83 1.28 -17.12 -1.62
C GLU A 83 0.58 -18.36 -1.08
N HIS A 84 -0.73 -18.31 -0.92
CA HIS A 84 -1.53 -19.44 -0.41
C HIS A 84 -2.18 -20.25 -1.53
N GLY A 85 -1.91 -19.92 -2.80
CA GLY A 85 -2.43 -20.64 -3.94
C GLY A 85 -3.94 -20.53 -4.11
N ILE A 86 -4.55 -19.45 -3.61
CA ILE A 86 -5.99 -19.24 -3.67
C ILE A 86 -6.31 -18.26 -4.81
N GLU A 87 -7.26 -18.64 -5.67
CA GLU A 87 -7.68 -17.77 -6.75
C GLU A 87 -8.46 -16.57 -6.20
N ALA A 88 -8.23 -15.40 -6.82
CA ALA A 88 -8.84 -14.16 -6.36
C ALA A 88 -10.37 -14.21 -6.38
N TYR A 89 -10.96 -14.91 -7.35
CA TYR A 89 -12.42 -15.01 -7.45
C TYR A 89 -13.03 -15.88 -6.36
N ASP A 90 -12.25 -16.67 -5.66
CA ASP A 90 -12.73 -17.46 -4.52
C ASP A 90 -13.00 -16.60 -3.29
N GLN A 91 -12.62 -15.34 -3.34
CA GLN A 91 -12.95 -14.39 -2.30
C GLN A 91 -14.44 -14.09 -2.37
N THR A 92 -15.15 -14.30 -1.28
CA THR A 92 -16.56 -13.98 -1.20
C THR A 92 -16.77 -12.75 -0.33
N GLY A 93 -16.89 -11.60 -0.98
CA GLY A 93 -17.17 -10.34 -0.32
C GLY A 93 -16.27 -10.08 0.87
N ASP A 94 -16.85 -9.62 1.96
CA ASP A 94 -16.13 -9.21 3.16
C ASP A 94 -15.63 -10.38 4.00
N ALA A 95 -16.06 -11.58 3.71
CA ALA A 95 -15.69 -12.76 4.48
C ALA A 95 -14.47 -13.49 3.92
N GLY A 96 -13.82 -12.95 2.88
CA GLY A 96 -12.71 -13.62 2.23
C GLY A 96 -11.53 -13.89 3.16
N PRO A 97 -10.80 -15.01 2.95
CA PRO A 97 -9.69 -15.37 3.82
C PRO A 97 -8.55 -14.35 3.84
N ALA A 98 -8.27 -13.70 2.73
CA ALA A 98 -7.23 -12.66 2.69
C ALA A 98 -7.61 -11.46 3.53
N LYS A 99 -8.88 -11.05 3.52
CA LYS A 99 -9.35 -9.95 4.36
C LYS A 99 -9.24 -10.32 5.84
N ARG A 100 -9.61 -11.54 6.21
CA ARG A 100 -9.46 -11.99 7.60
C ARG A 100 -8.00 -11.93 8.04
N ALA A 101 -7.08 -12.39 7.19
CA ALA A 101 -5.65 -12.33 7.47
C ALA A 101 -5.16 -10.88 7.63
N TRP A 102 -5.64 -9.98 6.76
CA TRP A 102 -5.33 -8.56 6.87
C TRP A 102 -5.81 -7.98 8.20
N MET A 103 -7.05 -8.28 8.57
CA MET A 103 -7.63 -7.76 9.83
C MET A 103 -6.89 -8.26 11.06
N GLU A 104 -6.47 -9.53 11.06
CA GLU A 104 -5.66 -10.07 12.16
C GLU A 104 -4.31 -9.35 12.28
N ARG A 105 -3.71 -8.98 11.15
CA ARG A 105 -2.39 -8.37 11.15
C ARG A 105 -2.42 -6.87 11.39
N TYR A 106 -3.36 -6.14 10.77
CA TYR A 106 -3.38 -4.67 10.79
C TYR A 106 -4.55 -4.08 11.58
N GLY A 107 -5.59 -4.85 11.82
CA GLY A 107 -6.67 -4.46 12.72
C GLY A 107 -7.68 -3.48 12.17
N ARG A 108 -7.53 -3.02 10.93
CA ARG A 108 -8.44 -2.04 10.35
C ARG A 108 -8.67 -2.27 8.87
N ASN A 109 -9.93 -2.20 8.45
CA ASN A 109 -10.31 -2.34 7.04
C ASN A 109 -10.32 -0.98 6.35
N TYR A 110 -9.62 -0.85 5.22
CA TYR A 110 -9.58 0.36 4.41
C TYR A 110 -10.34 0.20 3.09
N LEU A 111 -10.78 -0.99 2.77
CA LEU A 111 -11.54 -1.28 1.54
C LEU A 111 -13.03 -1.04 1.68
#